data_e8e5476cc59a7d6836c5caa94c44dbca
#
_entry.id   e8e5476cc59a7d6836c5caa94c44dbca
#
_cell.length_a   1.000
_cell.length_b   1.000
_cell.length_c   1.000
_cell.angle_alpha   90.00
_cell.angle_beta   90.00
_cell.angle_gamma   90.00
#
_symmetry.space_group_name_H-M   'P 1'
#
loop_
_entity.id
_entity.type
_entity.pdbx_description
1 polymer ?
#
loop_
_entity_poly.entity_id
_entity_poly.type
_entity_poly.pdbx_seq_one_letter_code
_entity_poly.pdbx_strand_id
1 'polypeptide(L)'
;MNKRPLAERMRPQKLDQVVGQVKAMPVLKKIVQHGEPVSLIFWGPPGTGKTTLARIIAREMEADFIELSAVTSGKKDIERIVEHARQNWNLGLKTILFVDEIHRFNKAQQDAFLPHVESGLITLIGATTENPSFEVITPLISRSRVVVLEQLTRPELVEIIKRVIKTEKIRKKIAPEVIDYLAEISAGDARVALGTLEVALGMGGQLTKKTIEQAAGKKLPGYDKKGDAHYDNISAFIKSMRAGDDAAALFYMARMVAAGEDPKFIARRMVIFASEDIGLAGNGALGLALNAFMAVERIGMPESGIILSHVAVALCRGKKSRESYDMWIESQKLAAGFPDSPVPIHVRNAPTKLMKDLGFGKGQKWEAGFKHQKPYLPEDVQKFLNK
;
A
#
# COMPACT_ATOMS: atom_id res chain seq x y z
N MET A 1 9.04 -38.22 1.64
CA MET A 1 9.97 -37.08 1.82
C MET A 1 9.21 -35.79 1.66
N ASN A 2 9.08 -35.03 2.74
CA ASN A 2 8.36 -33.74 2.71
C ASN A 2 9.28 -32.69 2.05
N LYS A 3 9.19 -32.55 0.71
CA LYS A 3 10.00 -31.57 -0.01
C LYS A 3 9.38 -30.18 0.17
N ARG A 4 10.15 -29.23 0.71
CA ARG A 4 9.75 -27.83 0.73
C ARG A 4 9.37 -27.36 -0.66
N PRO A 5 8.41 -26.39 -0.80
CA PRO A 5 8.03 -25.84 -2.09
C PRO A 5 9.22 -25.34 -2.90
N LEU A 6 9.15 -25.45 -4.22
CA LEU A 6 10.24 -25.06 -5.14
C LEU A 6 10.70 -23.61 -4.92
N ALA A 7 9.75 -22.70 -4.70
CA ALA A 7 10.05 -21.30 -4.42
C ALA A 7 10.87 -21.11 -3.13
N GLU A 8 10.70 -21.97 -2.12
CA GLU A 8 11.49 -21.91 -0.88
C GLU A 8 12.88 -22.55 -1.06
N ARG A 9 12.96 -23.69 -1.77
CA ARG A 9 14.23 -24.37 -2.02
C ARG A 9 15.19 -23.55 -2.89
N MET A 10 14.62 -22.77 -3.80
CA MET A 10 15.36 -21.97 -4.77
C MET A 10 15.54 -20.52 -4.35
N ARG A 11 15.22 -20.21 -3.10
CA ARG A 11 15.38 -18.87 -2.53
C ARG A 11 16.88 -18.48 -2.56
N PRO A 12 17.24 -17.30 -3.13
CA PRO A 12 18.61 -16.79 -3.09
C PRO A 12 19.17 -16.76 -1.66
N GLN A 13 20.46 -17.04 -1.55
CA GLN A 13 21.16 -17.10 -0.27
C GLN A 13 22.12 -15.93 -0.06
N LYS A 14 22.46 -15.19 -1.13
CA LYS A 14 23.35 -14.02 -1.14
C LYS A 14 22.72 -12.90 -1.98
N LEU A 15 23.09 -11.66 -1.70
CA LEU A 15 22.59 -10.50 -2.46
C LEU A 15 22.93 -10.60 -3.96
N ASP A 16 24.08 -11.13 -4.31
CA ASP A 16 24.50 -11.28 -5.71
C ASP A 16 23.68 -12.31 -6.51
N GLN A 17 22.93 -13.16 -5.82
CA GLN A 17 22.04 -14.14 -6.44
C GLN A 17 20.64 -13.59 -6.72
N VAL A 18 20.32 -12.40 -6.18
CA VAL A 18 19.01 -11.79 -6.37
C VAL A 18 18.92 -11.22 -7.77
N VAL A 19 17.86 -11.58 -8.48
CA VAL A 19 17.56 -11.08 -9.82
C VAL A 19 16.67 -9.84 -9.69
N GLY A 20 16.94 -8.84 -10.51
CA GLY A 20 16.20 -7.58 -10.51
C GLY A 20 16.59 -6.64 -9.36
N GLN A 21 15.67 -5.77 -8.98
CA GLN A 21 15.84 -4.82 -7.87
C GLN A 21 17.04 -3.87 -8.06
N VAL A 22 17.28 -3.43 -9.29
CA VAL A 22 18.48 -2.66 -9.69
C VAL A 22 18.68 -1.41 -8.83
N LYS A 23 17.60 -0.74 -8.44
CA LYS A 23 17.65 0.49 -7.61
C LYS A 23 17.91 0.19 -6.13
N ALA A 24 17.39 -0.92 -5.61
CA ALA A 24 17.52 -1.29 -4.22
C ALA A 24 18.88 -1.93 -3.89
N MET A 25 19.42 -2.73 -4.79
CA MET A 25 20.65 -3.52 -4.57
C MET A 25 21.86 -2.69 -4.14
N PRO A 26 22.20 -1.53 -4.76
CA PRO A 26 23.36 -0.74 -4.32
C PRO A 26 23.27 -0.26 -2.88
N VAL A 27 22.03 0.07 -2.45
CA VAL A 27 21.76 0.51 -1.07
C VAL A 27 21.92 -0.65 -0.10
N LEU A 28 21.33 -1.80 -0.41
CA LEU A 28 21.38 -2.98 0.45
C LEU A 28 22.82 -3.52 0.59
N LYS A 29 23.59 -3.55 -0.51
CA LYS A 29 24.99 -3.94 -0.46
C LYS A 29 25.82 -3.02 0.43
N LYS A 30 25.61 -1.69 0.37
CA LYS A 30 26.29 -0.74 1.27
C LYS A 30 25.93 -0.97 2.74
N ILE A 31 24.67 -1.23 3.06
CA ILE A 31 24.22 -1.51 4.43
C ILE A 31 24.92 -2.75 4.97
N VAL A 32 24.95 -3.82 4.20
CA VAL A 32 25.62 -5.07 4.60
C VAL A 32 27.13 -4.88 4.74
N GLN A 33 27.77 -4.17 3.82
CA GLN A 33 29.22 -3.88 3.88
C GLN A 33 29.61 -3.03 5.09
N HIS A 34 28.75 -2.16 5.57
CA HIS A 34 29.00 -1.34 6.77
C HIS A 34 28.97 -2.18 8.06
N GLY A 35 28.36 -3.36 8.03
CA GLY A 35 28.30 -4.29 9.16
C GLY A 35 27.39 -3.88 10.31
N GLU A 36 26.80 -2.69 10.28
CA GLU A 36 25.81 -2.24 11.25
C GLU A 36 24.40 -2.35 10.68
N PRO A 37 23.51 -3.09 11.32
CA PRO A 37 22.16 -3.25 10.85
C PRO A 37 21.35 -1.94 10.99
N VAL A 38 20.75 -1.53 9.90
CA VAL A 38 19.86 -0.35 9.82
C VAL A 38 18.43 -0.86 9.67
N SER A 39 17.50 -0.27 10.42
CA SER A 39 16.08 -0.61 10.25
C SER A 39 15.57 -0.21 8.88
N LEU A 40 14.79 -1.09 8.27
CA LEU A 40 14.33 -0.96 6.88
C LEU A 40 12.81 -1.15 6.80
N ILE A 41 12.18 -0.47 5.86
CA ILE A 41 10.82 -0.76 5.42
C ILE A 41 10.88 -1.15 3.95
N PHE A 42 10.64 -2.42 3.64
CA PHE A 42 10.51 -2.91 2.27
C PHE A 42 9.09 -2.66 1.76
N TRP A 43 8.97 -1.82 0.76
CA TRP A 43 7.71 -1.50 0.11
C TRP A 43 7.70 -2.00 -1.32
N GLY A 44 6.69 -2.78 -1.70
CA GLY A 44 6.53 -3.24 -3.08
C GLY A 44 5.54 -4.39 -3.20
N PRO A 45 5.17 -4.77 -4.44
CA PRO A 45 4.21 -5.84 -4.74
C PRO A 45 4.58 -7.20 -4.13
N PRO A 46 3.64 -8.14 -4.02
CA PRO A 46 3.94 -9.50 -3.60
C PRO A 46 4.92 -10.16 -4.58
N GLY A 47 5.71 -11.12 -4.12
CA GLY A 47 6.63 -11.89 -4.96
C GLY A 47 7.92 -11.17 -5.38
N THR A 48 8.15 -9.91 -4.97
CA THR A 48 9.34 -9.11 -5.29
C THR A 48 10.58 -9.46 -4.47
N GLY A 49 10.46 -10.34 -3.46
CA GLY A 49 11.59 -10.84 -2.69
C GLY A 49 11.81 -10.16 -1.33
N LYS A 50 10.83 -9.42 -0.76
CA LYS A 50 10.94 -8.74 0.55
C LYS A 50 11.50 -9.65 1.65
N THR A 51 10.84 -10.76 1.91
CA THR A 51 11.28 -11.75 2.93
C THR A 51 12.64 -12.38 2.57
N THR A 52 12.90 -12.59 1.29
CA THR A 52 14.18 -13.14 0.80
C THR A 52 15.33 -12.19 1.12
N LEU A 53 15.18 -10.92 0.79
CA LEU A 53 16.17 -9.88 1.06
C LEU A 53 16.43 -9.72 2.57
N ALA A 54 15.37 -9.72 3.39
CA ALA A 54 15.51 -9.63 4.84
C ALA A 54 16.33 -10.80 5.40
N ARG A 55 16.06 -12.03 4.96
CA ARG A 55 16.82 -13.22 5.40
C ARG A 55 18.28 -13.19 4.91
N ILE A 56 18.54 -12.70 3.70
CA ILE A 56 19.90 -12.55 3.18
C ILE A 56 20.67 -11.53 4.02
N ILE A 57 20.08 -10.37 4.29
CA ILE A 57 20.71 -9.33 5.10
C ILE A 57 21.06 -9.86 6.49
N ALA A 58 20.12 -10.54 7.15
CA ALA A 58 20.39 -11.12 8.47
C ALA A 58 21.54 -12.13 8.43
N ARG A 59 21.61 -12.98 7.41
CA ARG A 59 22.70 -13.96 7.25
C ARG A 59 24.03 -13.29 6.98
N GLU A 60 24.10 -12.33 6.07
CA GLU A 60 25.34 -11.65 5.71
C GLU A 60 25.84 -10.74 6.86
N MET A 61 24.97 -10.37 7.78
CA MET A 61 25.29 -9.61 9.01
C MET A 61 25.51 -10.50 10.25
N GLU A 62 25.46 -11.82 10.10
CA GLU A 62 25.56 -12.80 11.20
C GLU A 62 24.59 -12.50 12.36
N ALA A 63 23.39 -11.99 12.02
CA ALA A 63 22.36 -11.64 12.98
C ALA A 63 21.34 -12.77 13.16
N ASP A 64 20.80 -12.89 14.35
CA ASP A 64 19.65 -13.76 14.61
C ASP A 64 18.40 -13.20 13.93
N PHE A 65 17.72 -14.04 13.15
CA PHE A 65 16.59 -13.64 12.31
C PHE A 65 15.29 -14.18 12.87
N ILE A 66 14.45 -13.28 13.37
CA ILE A 66 13.12 -13.60 13.88
C ILE A 66 12.08 -13.09 12.89
N GLU A 67 11.15 -13.96 12.50
CA GLU A 67 10.06 -13.64 11.58
C GLU A 67 8.73 -13.54 12.32
N LEU A 68 8.05 -12.43 12.17
CA LEU A 68 6.76 -12.15 12.78
C LEU A 68 5.75 -11.78 11.68
N SER A 69 4.59 -12.42 11.68
CA SER A 69 3.49 -12.07 10.79
C SER A 69 2.51 -11.16 11.52
N ALA A 70 2.32 -9.94 11.02
CA ALA A 70 1.35 -9.01 11.62
C ALA A 70 -0.11 -9.48 11.53
N VAL A 71 -0.41 -10.48 10.67
CA VAL A 71 -1.75 -11.05 10.53
C VAL A 71 -2.12 -11.97 11.71
N THR A 72 -1.14 -12.70 12.25
CA THR A 72 -1.38 -13.75 13.27
C THR A 72 -0.83 -13.42 14.65
N SER A 73 -0.01 -12.37 14.78
CA SER A 73 0.74 -12.09 15.99
C SER A 73 0.15 -10.93 16.78
N GLY A 74 0.31 -10.99 18.11
CA GLY A 74 -0.19 -10.01 19.06
C GLY A 74 0.89 -9.47 20.01
N LYS A 75 0.46 -8.70 21.02
CA LYS A 75 1.36 -8.05 21.98
C LYS A 75 2.28 -9.04 22.71
N LYS A 76 1.76 -10.21 23.09
CA LYS A 76 2.55 -11.26 23.79
C LYS A 76 3.70 -11.79 22.93
N ASP A 77 3.51 -11.84 21.61
CA ASP A 77 4.57 -12.30 20.70
C ASP A 77 5.69 -11.27 20.62
N ILE A 78 5.33 -9.97 20.61
CA ILE A 78 6.30 -8.86 20.66
C ILE A 78 7.12 -8.93 21.96
N GLU A 79 6.47 -9.14 23.10
CA GLU A 79 7.15 -9.27 24.42
C GLU A 79 8.15 -10.42 24.45
N ARG A 80 7.78 -11.58 23.89
CA ARG A 80 8.70 -12.73 23.77
C ARG A 80 9.91 -12.42 22.90
N ILE A 81 9.70 -11.75 21.79
CA ILE A 81 10.78 -11.37 20.86
C ILE A 81 11.73 -10.39 21.54
N VAL A 82 11.21 -9.44 22.29
CA VAL A 82 12.02 -8.48 23.05
C VAL A 82 12.88 -9.18 24.08
N GLU A 83 12.33 -10.15 24.80
CA GLU A 83 13.08 -10.93 25.77
C GLU A 83 14.19 -11.77 25.11
N HIS A 84 13.88 -12.41 23.99
CA HIS A 84 14.87 -13.14 23.20
C HIS A 84 15.98 -12.20 22.66
N ALA A 85 15.61 -11.02 22.20
CA ALA A 85 16.59 -10.02 21.74
C ALA A 85 17.51 -9.54 22.88
N ARG A 86 17.00 -9.44 24.11
CA ARG A 86 17.84 -9.13 25.30
C ARG A 86 18.85 -10.23 25.58
N GLN A 87 18.43 -11.49 25.46
CA GLN A 87 19.35 -12.62 25.62
C GLN A 87 20.45 -12.58 24.55
N ASN A 88 20.09 -12.35 23.32
CA ASN A 88 21.04 -12.19 22.21
C ASN A 88 22.02 -11.03 22.47
N TRP A 89 21.49 -9.89 22.90
CA TRP A 89 22.31 -8.71 23.23
C TRP A 89 23.38 -9.01 24.29
N ASN A 90 23.01 -9.74 25.32
CA ASN A 90 23.95 -10.16 26.37
C ASN A 90 25.04 -11.13 25.87
N LEU A 91 24.77 -11.83 24.74
CA LEU A 91 25.73 -12.71 24.08
C LEU A 91 26.52 -11.99 22.96
N GLY A 92 26.30 -10.70 22.76
CA GLY A 92 26.91 -9.93 21.67
C GLY A 92 26.32 -10.22 20.27
N LEU A 93 25.16 -10.88 20.21
CA LEU A 93 24.47 -11.21 18.96
C LEU A 93 23.47 -10.11 18.60
N LYS A 94 23.45 -9.71 17.32
CA LYS A 94 22.47 -8.77 16.77
C LYS A 94 21.16 -9.50 16.49
N THR A 95 20.02 -8.84 16.74
CA THR A 95 18.70 -9.40 16.42
C THR A 95 18.03 -8.57 15.33
N ILE A 96 17.70 -9.22 14.22
CA ILE A 96 16.89 -8.64 13.13
C ILE A 96 15.48 -9.22 13.23
N LEU A 97 14.52 -8.35 13.48
CA LEU A 97 13.09 -8.68 13.47
C LEU A 97 12.49 -8.34 12.11
N PHE A 98 12.07 -9.34 11.39
CA PHE A 98 11.30 -9.17 10.16
C PHE A 98 9.81 -9.22 10.47
N VAL A 99 9.10 -8.15 10.15
CA VAL A 99 7.64 -8.05 10.30
C VAL A 99 7.00 -8.06 8.92
N ASP A 100 6.38 -9.20 8.56
CA ASP A 100 5.64 -9.29 7.31
C ASP A 100 4.27 -8.62 7.42
N GLU A 101 3.89 -7.89 6.37
CA GLU A 101 2.64 -7.10 6.28
C GLU A 101 2.47 -6.14 7.48
N ILE A 102 3.51 -5.37 7.82
CA ILE A 102 3.56 -4.46 8.98
C ILE A 102 2.36 -3.50 9.06
N HIS A 103 1.75 -3.17 7.93
CA HIS A 103 0.54 -2.33 7.85
C HIS A 103 -0.70 -2.97 8.50
N ARG A 104 -0.66 -4.28 8.80
CA ARG A 104 -1.74 -4.97 9.52
C ARG A 104 -1.71 -4.73 11.02
N PHE A 105 -0.58 -4.32 11.57
CA PHE A 105 -0.50 -3.88 12.96
C PHE A 105 -1.18 -2.52 13.14
N ASN A 106 -1.98 -2.38 14.20
CA ASN A 106 -2.50 -1.09 14.61
C ASN A 106 -1.38 -0.19 15.16
N LYS A 107 -1.68 1.11 15.33
CA LYS A 107 -0.68 2.10 15.78
C LYS A 107 -0.03 1.71 17.12
N ALA A 108 -0.79 1.22 18.09
CA ALA A 108 -0.27 0.82 19.40
C ALA A 108 0.68 -0.39 19.32
N GLN A 109 0.44 -1.32 18.39
CA GLN A 109 1.33 -2.44 18.14
C GLN A 109 2.62 -2.00 17.44
N GLN A 110 2.52 -1.05 16.51
CA GLN A 110 3.70 -0.45 15.88
C GLN A 110 4.52 0.38 16.87
N ASP A 111 3.87 1.15 17.76
CA ASP A 111 4.52 1.92 18.82
C ASP A 111 5.31 1.02 19.78
N ALA A 112 4.86 -0.23 20.02
CA ALA A 112 5.54 -1.16 20.90
C ALA A 112 6.96 -1.54 20.44
N PHE A 113 7.29 -1.35 19.15
CA PHE A 113 8.65 -1.58 18.64
C PHE A 113 9.60 -0.41 18.89
N LEU A 114 9.08 0.82 19.05
CA LEU A 114 9.90 2.04 19.08
C LEU A 114 11.01 2.03 20.14
N PRO A 115 10.75 1.71 21.43
CA PRO A 115 11.81 1.72 22.45
C PRO A 115 12.95 0.75 22.13
N HIS A 116 12.62 -0.37 21.45
CA HIS A 116 13.58 -1.44 21.15
C HIS A 116 14.38 -1.16 19.87
N VAL A 117 13.78 -0.42 18.94
CA VAL A 117 14.46 0.09 17.73
C VAL A 117 15.36 1.27 18.10
N GLU A 118 14.89 2.18 18.95
CA GLU A 118 15.66 3.33 19.44
C GLU A 118 16.90 2.92 20.27
N SER A 119 16.75 1.92 21.10
CA SER A 119 17.89 1.39 21.90
C SER A 119 18.87 0.54 21.09
N GLY A 120 18.55 0.19 19.84
CA GLY A 120 19.34 -0.71 19.01
C GLY A 120 19.23 -2.19 19.41
N LEU A 121 18.38 -2.53 20.40
CA LEU A 121 18.14 -3.92 20.84
C LEU A 121 17.59 -4.78 19.70
N ILE A 122 16.75 -4.19 18.87
CA ILE A 122 16.14 -4.83 17.69
C ILE A 122 16.37 -3.96 16.47
N THR A 123 16.87 -4.57 15.40
CA THR A 123 16.84 -3.98 14.07
C THR A 123 15.58 -4.42 13.35
N LEU A 124 14.70 -3.49 13.03
CA LEU A 124 13.41 -3.78 12.38
C LEU A 124 13.55 -3.80 10.87
N ILE A 125 13.08 -4.87 10.23
CA ILE A 125 12.82 -4.92 8.80
C ILE A 125 11.33 -5.14 8.58
N GLY A 126 10.57 -4.08 8.35
CA GLY A 126 9.15 -4.16 8.00
C GLY A 126 8.95 -4.43 6.52
N ALA A 127 7.99 -5.28 6.17
CA ALA A 127 7.56 -5.50 4.79
C ALA A 127 6.10 -5.08 4.63
N THR A 128 5.80 -4.40 3.53
CA THR A 128 4.44 -3.96 3.22
C THR A 128 4.21 -3.90 1.71
N THR A 129 2.98 -4.16 1.31
CA THR A 129 2.47 -3.91 -0.05
C THR A 129 1.77 -2.56 -0.17
N GLU A 130 1.40 -1.95 0.95
CA GLU A 130 0.73 -0.65 1.02
C GLU A 130 1.75 0.49 1.16
N ASN A 131 1.35 1.71 0.80
CA ASN A 131 2.25 2.86 0.91
C ASN A 131 2.60 3.14 2.39
N PRO A 132 3.87 2.99 2.79
CA PRO A 132 4.29 3.13 4.18
C PRO A 132 4.02 4.52 4.76
N SER A 133 3.95 5.56 3.95
CA SER A 133 3.65 6.92 4.42
C SER A 133 2.25 7.06 5.03
N PHE A 134 1.33 6.15 4.72
CA PHE A 134 -0.03 6.16 5.26
C PHE A 134 -0.25 5.09 6.33
N GLU A 135 0.48 3.98 6.23
CA GLU A 135 0.20 2.75 6.98
C GLU A 135 1.19 2.50 8.12
N VAL A 136 2.39 3.07 8.04
CA VAL A 136 3.40 2.96 9.08
C VAL A 136 3.49 4.27 9.85
N ILE A 137 3.56 4.18 11.18
CA ILE A 137 3.64 5.37 12.03
C ILE A 137 4.90 6.19 11.73
N THR A 138 4.76 7.51 11.72
CA THR A 138 5.85 8.44 11.43
C THR A 138 7.12 8.21 12.27
N PRO A 139 7.04 7.90 13.58
CA PRO A 139 8.24 7.61 14.37
C PRO A 139 9.05 6.39 13.90
N LEU A 140 8.40 5.33 13.38
CA LEU A 140 9.11 4.18 12.80
C LEU A 140 9.72 4.54 11.44
N ILE A 141 9.00 5.29 10.60
CA ILE A 141 9.51 5.73 9.30
C ILE A 141 10.76 6.60 9.48
N SER A 142 10.76 7.54 10.43
CA SER A 142 11.90 8.43 10.67
C SER A 142 13.16 7.71 11.14
N ARG A 143 13.02 6.51 11.71
CA ARG A 143 14.12 5.64 12.20
C ARG A 143 14.44 4.48 11.26
N SER A 144 13.74 4.41 10.15
CA SER A 144 13.92 3.34 9.16
C SER A 144 14.21 3.93 7.79
N ARG A 145 14.90 3.17 6.96
CA ARG A 145 15.07 3.53 5.55
C ARG A 145 14.03 2.79 4.71
N VAL A 146 13.20 3.54 4.00
CA VAL A 146 12.26 2.95 3.04
C VAL A 146 13.03 2.52 1.79
N VAL A 147 12.88 1.26 1.42
CA VAL A 147 13.45 0.65 0.22
C VAL A 147 12.32 0.16 -0.65
N VAL A 148 12.17 0.79 -1.81
CA VAL A 148 11.15 0.41 -2.79
C VAL A 148 11.64 -0.78 -3.60
N LEU A 149 10.82 -1.83 -3.65
CA LEU A 149 11.07 -3.03 -4.45
C LEU A 149 10.10 -3.04 -5.63
N GLU A 150 10.67 -3.12 -6.81
CA GLU A 150 9.91 -3.10 -8.06
C GLU A 150 9.43 -4.51 -8.43
N GLN A 151 8.34 -4.57 -9.17
CA GLN A 151 7.85 -5.81 -9.74
C GLN A 151 8.88 -6.39 -10.70
N LEU A 152 9.05 -7.71 -10.68
CA LEU A 152 9.99 -8.37 -11.59
C LEU A 152 9.49 -8.25 -13.02
N THR A 153 10.37 -7.88 -13.90
CA THR A 153 10.09 -7.84 -15.34
C THR A 153 10.02 -9.26 -15.93
N ARG A 154 9.38 -9.40 -17.09
CA ARG A 154 9.32 -10.69 -17.80
C ARG A 154 10.70 -11.29 -18.06
N PRO A 155 11.74 -10.55 -18.53
CA PRO A 155 13.10 -11.08 -18.67
C PRO A 155 13.71 -11.59 -17.36
N GLU A 156 13.50 -10.89 -16.26
CA GLU A 156 13.99 -11.28 -14.93
C GLU A 156 13.32 -12.57 -14.43
N LEU A 157 12.00 -12.72 -14.63
CA LEU A 157 11.31 -13.97 -14.34
C LEU A 157 11.81 -15.13 -15.20
N VAL A 158 12.04 -14.91 -16.49
CA VAL A 158 12.64 -15.91 -17.40
C VAL A 158 14.02 -16.34 -16.88
N GLU A 159 14.84 -15.41 -16.42
CA GLU A 159 16.14 -15.71 -15.82
C GLU A 159 16.00 -16.59 -14.56
N ILE A 160 15.09 -16.23 -13.65
CA ILE A 160 14.80 -17.00 -12.43
C ILE A 160 14.37 -18.42 -12.81
N ILE A 161 13.41 -18.57 -13.71
CA ILE A 161 12.89 -19.87 -14.15
C ILE A 161 14.01 -20.74 -14.76
N LYS A 162 14.83 -20.17 -15.65
CA LYS A 162 15.97 -20.87 -16.26
C LYS A 162 16.99 -21.31 -15.21
N ARG A 163 17.31 -20.46 -14.24
CA ARG A 163 18.19 -20.79 -13.12
C ARG A 163 17.66 -21.98 -12.32
N VAL A 164 16.36 -21.98 -12.02
CA VAL A 164 15.70 -23.08 -11.30
C VAL A 164 15.75 -24.39 -12.10
N ILE A 165 15.43 -24.35 -13.39
CA ILE A 165 15.50 -25.54 -14.29
C ILE A 165 16.91 -26.15 -14.27
N LYS A 166 17.94 -25.30 -14.30
CA LYS A 166 19.35 -25.74 -14.27
C LYS A 166 19.73 -26.33 -12.92
N THR A 167 19.40 -25.65 -11.82
CA THR A 167 19.81 -26.04 -10.45
C THR A 167 19.09 -27.31 -9.98
N GLU A 168 17.79 -27.44 -10.25
CA GLU A 168 16.99 -28.65 -9.94
C GLU A 168 17.25 -29.80 -10.91
N LYS A 169 18.16 -29.61 -11.88
CA LYS A 169 18.51 -30.62 -12.90
C LYS A 169 17.26 -31.20 -13.58
N ILE A 170 16.30 -30.34 -13.93
CA ILE A 170 15.06 -30.77 -14.58
C ILE A 170 15.41 -31.33 -15.96
N ARG A 171 15.30 -32.65 -16.11
CA ARG A 171 15.66 -33.36 -17.33
C ARG A 171 14.71 -33.15 -18.51
N LYS A 172 13.51 -32.63 -18.22
CA LYS A 172 12.51 -32.32 -19.26
C LYS A 172 12.97 -31.16 -20.12
N LYS A 173 12.99 -31.35 -21.43
CA LYS A 173 13.21 -30.26 -22.37
C LYS A 173 12.03 -29.33 -22.38
N ILE A 174 12.23 -28.08 -21.95
CA ILE A 174 11.18 -27.05 -21.91
C ILE A 174 11.49 -26.05 -23.02
N ALA A 175 10.55 -25.87 -23.93
CA ALA A 175 10.71 -24.92 -25.03
C ALA A 175 10.77 -23.48 -24.48
N PRO A 176 11.63 -22.59 -25.06
CA PRO A 176 11.74 -21.20 -24.64
C PRO A 176 10.40 -20.47 -24.56
N GLU A 177 9.49 -20.74 -25.50
CA GLU A 177 8.16 -20.13 -25.59
C GLU A 177 7.26 -20.52 -24.40
N VAL A 178 7.50 -21.67 -23.77
CA VAL A 178 6.76 -22.13 -22.58
C VAL A 178 7.29 -21.42 -21.33
N ILE A 179 8.61 -21.22 -21.24
CA ILE A 179 9.23 -20.47 -20.15
C ILE A 179 8.76 -19.00 -20.19
N ASP A 180 8.74 -18.44 -21.38
CA ASP A 180 8.35 -17.06 -21.62
C ASP A 180 6.86 -16.84 -21.32
N TYR A 181 6.01 -17.80 -21.71
CA TYR A 181 4.58 -17.80 -21.37
C TYR A 181 4.34 -17.93 -19.85
N LEU A 182 5.11 -18.80 -19.17
CA LEU A 182 5.03 -18.92 -17.71
C LEU A 182 5.41 -17.60 -17.02
N ALA A 183 6.46 -16.93 -17.48
CA ALA A 183 6.87 -15.62 -16.98
C ALA A 183 5.78 -14.55 -17.19
N GLU A 184 5.14 -14.55 -18.38
CA GLU A 184 4.06 -13.63 -18.71
C GLU A 184 2.86 -13.78 -17.78
N ILE A 185 2.35 -15.02 -17.61
CA ILE A 185 1.16 -15.26 -16.77
C ILE A 185 1.42 -15.10 -15.27
N SER A 186 2.68 -15.10 -14.86
CA SER A 186 3.08 -14.90 -13.46
C SER A 186 3.08 -13.44 -13.02
N ALA A 187 2.87 -12.50 -13.95
CA ALA A 187 2.66 -11.08 -13.68
C ALA A 187 3.66 -10.50 -12.66
N GLY A 188 4.96 -10.77 -12.83
CA GLY A 188 6.02 -10.23 -11.98
C GLY A 188 6.21 -10.91 -10.61
N ASP A 189 5.43 -11.95 -10.29
CA ASP A 189 5.55 -12.70 -9.03
C ASP A 189 6.33 -14.00 -9.21
N ALA A 190 7.53 -14.05 -8.63
CA ALA A 190 8.40 -15.23 -8.69
C ALA A 190 7.83 -16.44 -7.94
N ARG A 191 7.02 -16.24 -6.88
CA ARG A 191 6.39 -17.36 -6.15
C ARG A 191 5.33 -18.03 -7.01
N VAL A 192 4.52 -17.23 -7.71
CA VAL A 192 3.53 -17.74 -8.66
C VAL A 192 4.21 -18.50 -9.79
N ALA A 193 5.27 -17.94 -10.38
CA ALA A 193 6.03 -18.59 -11.45
C ALA A 193 6.58 -19.96 -11.02
N LEU A 194 7.24 -20.02 -9.87
CA LEU A 194 7.86 -21.25 -9.38
C LEU A 194 6.84 -22.26 -8.85
N GLY A 195 5.77 -21.80 -8.21
CA GLY A 195 4.67 -22.68 -7.78
C GLY A 195 3.95 -23.32 -8.97
N THR A 196 3.64 -22.54 -10.01
CA THR A 196 3.04 -23.06 -11.25
C THR A 196 3.97 -24.04 -11.95
N LEU A 197 5.26 -23.73 -12.02
CA LEU A 197 6.25 -24.66 -12.57
C LEU A 197 6.30 -25.98 -11.79
N GLU A 198 6.31 -25.94 -10.47
CA GLU A 198 6.32 -27.12 -9.60
C GLU A 198 5.09 -28.03 -9.84
N VAL A 199 3.90 -27.42 -9.88
CA VAL A 199 2.65 -28.17 -10.19
C VAL A 199 2.70 -28.77 -11.58
N ALA A 200 3.10 -28.01 -12.59
CA ALA A 200 3.22 -28.49 -13.98
C ALA A 200 4.23 -29.63 -14.13
N LEU A 201 5.33 -29.58 -13.39
CA LEU A 201 6.30 -30.70 -13.33
C LEU A 201 5.72 -31.94 -12.68
N GLY A 202 4.89 -31.76 -11.63
CA GLY A 202 4.20 -32.85 -10.91
C GLY A 202 3.11 -33.54 -11.73
N MET A 203 2.47 -32.83 -12.69
CA MET A 203 1.44 -33.42 -13.58
C MET A 203 2.01 -34.48 -14.56
N GLY A 204 3.32 -34.57 -14.69
CA GLY A 204 3.95 -35.51 -15.64
C GLY A 204 3.94 -34.99 -17.08
N GLY A 205 4.29 -35.88 -18.05
CA GLY A 205 4.27 -35.53 -19.48
C GLY A 205 5.22 -34.39 -19.92
N GLN A 206 4.96 -33.86 -21.10
CA GLN A 206 5.73 -32.76 -21.69
C GLN A 206 5.17 -31.42 -21.19
N LEU A 207 6.08 -30.49 -20.85
CA LEU A 207 5.68 -29.12 -20.48
C LEU A 207 5.33 -28.31 -21.73
N THR A 208 4.06 -27.99 -21.86
CA THR A 208 3.47 -27.18 -22.93
C THR A 208 2.76 -25.96 -22.35
N LYS A 209 2.38 -24.98 -23.15
CA LYS A 209 1.51 -23.86 -22.69
C LYS A 209 0.23 -24.37 -22.03
N LYS A 210 -0.41 -25.41 -22.61
CA LYS A 210 -1.61 -26.03 -22.06
C LYS A 210 -1.37 -26.64 -20.66
N THR A 211 -0.22 -27.31 -20.46
CA THR A 211 0.14 -27.86 -19.14
C THR A 211 0.35 -26.73 -18.11
N ILE A 212 0.96 -25.63 -18.53
CA ILE A 212 1.14 -24.44 -17.67
C ILE A 212 -0.22 -23.82 -17.31
N GLU A 213 -1.14 -23.68 -18.26
CA GLU A 213 -2.50 -23.18 -18.02
C GLU A 213 -3.26 -24.06 -17.03
N GLN A 214 -3.16 -25.38 -17.19
CA GLN A 214 -3.76 -26.33 -16.26
C GLN A 214 -3.16 -26.24 -14.85
N ALA A 215 -1.85 -26.11 -14.75
CA ALA A 215 -1.13 -25.98 -13.49
C ALA A 215 -1.41 -24.66 -12.78
N ALA A 216 -1.61 -23.56 -13.53
CA ALA A 216 -1.96 -22.26 -13.01
C ALA A 216 -3.41 -22.20 -12.46
N GLY A 217 -4.23 -23.25 -12.66
CA GLY A 217 -5.66 -23.20 -12.36
C GLY A 217 -6.40 -22.36 -13.39
N LYS A 218 -7.54 -21.78 -13.12
CA LYS A 218 -8.28 -20.93 -14.07
C LYS A 218 -7.34 -19.99 -14.83
N LYS A 219 -7.57 -19.78 -16.16
CA LYS A 219 -6.98 -18.65 -16.90
C LYS A 219 -6.92 -17.46 -15.96
N LEU A 220 -5.72 -17.12 -15.47
CA LEU A 220 -5.53 -15.84 -14.82
C LEU A 220 -5.76 -14.80 -15.92
N PRO A 221 -6.83 -14.01 -15.88
CA PRO A 221 -6.87 -12.81 -16.70
C PRO A 221 -5.58 -12.08 -16.34
N GLY A 222 -4.87 -11.50 -17.30
CA GLY A 222 -3.66 -10.71 -17.08
C GLY A 222 -3.96 -9.39 -16.36
N TYR A 223 -4.65 -9.49 -15.22
CA TYR A 223 -5.03 -8.39 -14.36
C TYR A 223 -4.32 -8.57 -13.02
N ASP A 224 -3.28 -7.81 -12.86
CA ASP A 224 -2.62 -7.63 -11.58
C ASP A 224 -3.49 -6.73 -10.69
N LYS A 225 -4.06 -7.31 -9.61
CA LYS A 225 -4.88 -6.57 -8.63
C LYS A 225 -4.14 -5.43 -7.93
N LYS A 226 -2.80 -5.36 -8.04
CA LYS A 226 -1.93 -4.40 -7.35
C LYS A 226 -0.85 -3.78 -8.24
N GLY A 227 -0.84 -4.05 -9.56
CA GLY A 227 0.12 -3.50 -10.51
C GLY A 227 -0.43 -2.34 -11.35
N ASP A 228 0.34 -1.90 -12.33
CA ASP A 228 0.02 -0.77 -13.22
C ASP A 228 -1.37 -0.91 -13.87
N ALA A 229 -1.80 -2.13 -14.22
CA ALA A 229 -3.12 -2.37 -14.79
C ALA A 229 -4.29 -2.07 -13.83
N HIS A 230 -4.10 -2.25 -12.51
CA HIS A 230 -5.07 -1.84 -11.49
C HIS A 230 -5.21 -0.31 -11.46
N TYR A 231 -4.06 0.39 -11.35
CA TYR A 231 -4.04 1.85 -11.34
C TYR A 231 -4.53 2.45 -12.67
N ASP A 232 -4.22 1.82 -13.78
CA ASP A 232 -4.67 2.26 -15.11
C ASP A 232 -6.18 2.12 -15.25
N ASN A 233 -6.78 0.99 -14.85
CA ASN A 233 -8.22 0.77 -14.98
C ASN A 233 -9.02 1.67 -14.05
N ILE A 234 -8.61 1.85 -12.79
CA ILE A 234 -9.30 2.80 -11.89
C ILE A 234 -9.12 4.24 -12.33
N SER A 235 -7.94 4.61 -12.83
CA SER A 235 -7.69 5.93 -13.40
C SER A 235 -8.55 6.19 -14.65
N ALA A 236 -8.65 5.21 -15.55
CA ALA A 236 -9.51 5.27 -16.73
C ALA A 236 -10.99 5.37 -16.34
N PHE A 237 -11.45 4.58 -15.36
CA PHE A 237 -12.79 4.66 -14.81
C PHE A 237 -13.13 6.07 -14.30
N ILE A 238 -12.28 6.64 -13.44
CA ILE A 238 -12.47 7.99 -12.90
C ILE A 238 -12.45 9.05 -14.01
N LYS A 239 -11.51 8.96 -14.97
CA LYS A 239 -11.43 9.90 -16.11
C LYS A 239 -12.66 9.81 -17.01
N SER A 240 -13.18 8.61 -17.24
CA SER A 240 -14.42 8.40 -18.01
C SER A 240 -15.63 9.02 -17.30
N MET A 241 -15.76 8.81 -15.98
CA MET A 241 -16.82 9.48 -15.21
C MET A 241 -16.70 11.00 -15.25
N ARG A 242 -15.48 11.54 -15.19
CA ARG A 242 -15.22 12.99 -15.28
C ARG A 242 -15.59 13.55 -16.64
N ALA A 243 -15.30 12.80 -17.70
CA ALA A 243 -15.68 13.16 -19.07
C ALA A 243 -17.19 13.03 -19.36
N GLY A 244 -17.94 12.34 -18.51
CA GLY A 244 -19.36 12.04 -18.75
C GLY A 244 -19.58 10.87 -19.72
N ASP A 245 -18.55 10.06 -19.99
CA ASP A 245 -18.64 8.86 -20.83
C ASP A 245 -19.05 7.66 -19.98
N ASP A 246 -20.36 7.42 -19.90
CA ASP A 246 -20.92 6.33 -19.10
C ASP A 246 -20.60 4.94 -19.69
N ALA A 247 -20.49 4.80 -21.01
CA ALA A 247 -20.12 3.54 -21.64
C ALA A 247 -18.68 3.14 -21.32
N ALA A 248 -17.72 4.06 -21.42
CA ALA A 248 -16.34 3.82 -21.04
C ALA A 248 -16.20 3.55 -19.53
N ALA A 249 -16.90 4.32 -18.68
CA ALA A 249 -16.90 4.09 -17.24
C ALA A 249 -17.38 2.68 -16.88
N LEU A 250 -18.52 2.26 -17.43
CA LEU A 250 -19.06 0.91 -17.20
C LEU A 250 -18.13 -0.19 -17.73
N PHE A 251 -17.48 0.03 -18.87
CA PHE A 251 -16.50 -0.91 -19.42
C PHE A 251 -15.32 -1.13 -18.45
N TYR A 252 -14.68 -0.06 -17.98
CA TYR A 252 -13.55 -0.17 -17.07
C TYR A 252 -13.97 -0.73 -15.70
N MET A 253 -15.17 -0.38 -15.21
CA MET A 253 -15.73 -0.95 -14.00
C MET A 253 -15.96 -2.47 -14.15
N ALA A 254 -16.61 -2.92 -15.22
CA ALA A 254 -16.84 -4.32 -15.49
C ALA A 254 -15.53 -5.11 -15.64
N ARG A 255 -14.53 -4.51 -16.27
CA ARG A 255 -13.19 -5.07 -16.40
C ARG A 255 -12.51 -5.26 -15.05
N MET A 256 -12.63 -4.30 -14.13
CA MET A 256 -12.13 -4.44 -12.74
C MET A 256 -12.86 -5.55 -12.00
N VAL A 257 -14.19 -5.61 -12.08
CA VAL A 257 -15.00 -6.66 -11.44
C VAL A 257 -14.65 -8.05 -11.99
N ALA A 258 -14.55 -8.20 -13.31
CA ALA A 258 -14.16 -9.47 -13.96
C ALA A 258 -12.76 -9.93 -13.56
N ALA A 259 -11.87 -9.00 -13.27
CA ALA A 259 -10.54 -9.26 -12.75
C ALA A 259 -10.51 -9.58 -11.25
N GLY A 260 -11.68 -9.55 -10.59
CA GLY A 260 -11.86 -9.85 -9.18
C GLY A 260 -11.43 -8.71 -8.26
N GLU A 261 -11.47 -7.44 -8.72
CA GLU A 261 -11.32 -6.28 -7.86
C GLU A 261 -12.37 -6.26 -6.76
N ASP A 262 -11.98 -5.75 -5.58
CA ASP A 262 -12.93 -5.58 -4.47
C ASP A 262 -14.01 -4.55 -4.86
N PRO A 263 -15.28 -4.92 -4.91
CA PRO A 263 -16.37 -3.98 -5.20
C PRO A 263 -16.41 -2.79 -4.25
N LYS A 264 -15.96 -2.97 -3.00
CA LYS A 264 -15.86 -1.89 -2.01
C LYS A 264 -14.79 -0.86 -2.40
N PHE A 265 -13.70 -1.31 -3.03
CA PHE A 265 -12.68 -0.40 -3.54
C PHE A 265 -13.25 0.51 -4.63
N ILE A 266 -14.00 -0.07 -5.58
CA ILE A 266 -14.67 0.70 -6.64
C ILE A 266 -15.65 1.70 -6.02
N ALA A 267 -16.48 1.25 -5.09
CA ALA A 267 -17.46 2.11 -4.40
C ALA A 267 -16.78 3.26 -3.63
N ARG A 268 -15.66 3.02 -2.93
CA ARG A 268 -14.87 4.09 -2.26
C ARG A 268 -14.39 5.14 -3.24
N ARG A 269 -13.92 4.73 -4.41
CA ARG A 269 -13.48 5.67 -5.46
C ARG A 269 -14.63 6.52 -5.98
N MET A 270 -15.84 5.98 -6.04
CA MET A 270 -17.04 6.72 -6.40
C MET A 270 -17.43 7.76 -5.35
N VAL A 271 -17.29 7.45 -4.05
CA VAL A 271 -17.50 8.40 -2.94
C VAL A 271 -16.51 9.58 -3.05
N ILE A 272 -15.23 9.28 -3.31
CA ILE A 272 -14.20 10.32 -3.50
C ILE A 272 -14.56 11.19 -4.72
N PHE A 273 -14.90 10.57 -5.85
CA PHE A 273 -15.30 11.27 -7.07
C PHE A 273 -16.52 12.20 -6.86
N ALA A 274 -17.51 11.74 -6.10
CA ALA A 274 -18.69 12.55 -5.77
C ALA A 274 -18.32 13.85 -5.02
N SER A 275 -17.31 13.83 -4.17
CA SER A 275 -16.84 15.01 -3.44
C SER A 275 -15.84 15.84 -4.25
N GLU A 276 -14.93 15.20 -4.99
CA GLU A 276 -13.82 15.85 -5.71
C GLU A 276 -14.29 16.49 -7.01
N ASP A 277 -15.08 15.74 -7.81
CA ASP A 277 -15.41 16.12 -9.18
C ASP A 277 -16.84 16.66 -9.35
N ILE A 278 -17.79 16.27 -8.50
CA ILE A 278 -19.16 16.81 -8.51
C ILE A 278 -19.29 17.92 -7.47
N GLY A 279 -18.82 17.67 -6.24
CA GLY A 279 -18.76 18.65 -5.17
C GLY A 279 -20.07 19.45 -5.02
N LEU A 280 -19.94 20.77 -5.04
CA LEU A 280 -21.07 21.69 -4.86
C LEU A 280 -22.06 21.74 -6.02
N ALA A 281 -21.72 21.19 -7.21
CA ALA A 281 -22.64 21.13 -8.35
C ALA A 281 -23.79 20.12 -8.15
N GLY A 282 -23.66 19.18 -7.18
CA GLY A 282 -24.68 18.18 -6.93
C GLY A 282 -24.66 17.65 -5.51
N ASN A 283 -25.33 18.35 -4.57
CA ASN A 283 -25.34 18.03 -3.13
C ASN A 283 -25.81 16.60 -2.79
N GLY A 284 -26.58 15.94 -3.66
CA GLY A 284 -27.02 14.55 -3.47
C GLY A 284 -25.99 13.48 -3.88
N ALA A 285 -24.96 13.86 -4.67
CA ALA A 285 -24.03 12.92 -5.26
C ALA A 285 -23.22 12.15 -4.20
N LEU A 286 -22.75 12.83 -3.17
CA LEU A 286 -22.01 12.20 -2.07
C LEU A 286 -22.87 11.20 -1.32
N GLY A 287 -24.12 11.53 -1.00
CA GLY A 287 -25.07 10.62 -0.35
C GLY A 287 -25.38 9.40 -1.21
N LEU A 288 -25.58 9.59 -2.52
CA LEU A 288 -25.81 8.51 -3.48
C LEU A 288 -24.64 7.52 -3.51
N ALA A 289 -23.42 8.04 -3.62
CA ALA A 289 -22.20 7.21 -3.65
C ALA A 289 -21.96 6.50 -2.30
N LEU A 290 -22.22 7.15 -1.17
CA LEU A 290 -22.09 6.55 0.15
C LEU A 290 -23.13 5.44 0.37
N ASN A 291 -24.36 5.62 -0.06
CA ASN A 291 -25.40 4.59 0.00
C ASN A 291 -25.01 3.37 -0.87
N ALA A 292 -24.42 3.58 -2.05
CA ALA A 292 -23.89 2.49 -2.86
C ALA A 292 -22.77 1.72 -2.13
N PHE A 293 -21.83 2.43 -1.49
CA PHE A 293 -20.79 1.79 -0.70
C PHE A 293 -21.37 0.90 0.41
N MET A 294 -22.30 1.41 1.17
CA MET A 294 -22.98 0.65 2.25
C MET A 294 -23.78 -0.54 1.72
N ALA A 295 -24.43 -0.40 0.58
CA ALA A 295 -25.19 -1.48 -0.06
C ALA A 295 -24.27 -2.60 -0.56
N VAL A 296 -23.17 -2.24 -1.24
CA VAL A 296 -22.14 -3.18 -1.72
C VAL A 296 -21.53 -3.98 -0.56
N GLU A 297 -21.30 -3.32 0.58
CA GLU A 297 -20.76 -3.99 1.77
C GLU A 297 -21.68 -5.05 2.35
N ARG A 298 -23.01 -4.87 2.23
CA ARG A 298 -24.03 -5.73 2.83
C ARG A 298 -24.52 -6.82 1.87
N ILE A 299 -24.57 -6.54 0.57
CA ILE A 299 -25.20 -7.41 -0.43
C ILE A 299 -24.17 -8.36 -1.04
N GLY A 300 -23.00 -7.85 -1.43
CA GLY A 300 -21.97 -8.65 -2.12
C GLY A 300 -22.26 -8.83 -3.62
N MET A 301 -21.40 -9.60 -4.29
CA MET A 301 -21.54 -9.92 -5.72
C MET A 301 -22.43 -11.16 -5.92
N PRO A 302 -23.17 -11.26 -7.03
CA PRO A 302 -23.13 -10.40 -8.23
C PRO A 302 -24.00 -9.14 -8.18
N GLU A 303 -24.95 -9.01 -7.27
CA GLU A 303 -25.96 -7.94 -7.23
C GLU A 303 -25.33 -6.56 -7.02
N SER A 304 -24.20 -6.48 -6.30
CA SER A 304 -23.43 -5.24 -6.15
C SER A 304 -23.01 -4.61 -7.48
N GLY A 305 -22.83 -5.41 -8.53
CA GLY A 305 -22.53 -4.90 -9.87
C GLY A 305 -23.62 -4.00 -10.44
N ILE A 306 -24.90 -4.32 -10.17
CA ILE A 306 -26.06 -3.54 -10.59
C ILE A 306 -26.08 -2.18 -9.86
N ILE A 307 -25.83 -2.20 -8.55
CA ILE A 307 -25.79 -1.00 -7.71
C ILE A 307 -24.67 -0.07 -8.17
N LEU A 308 -23.47 -0.63 -8.37
CA LEU A 308 -22.29 0.13 -8.82
C LEU A 308 -22.54 0.75 -10.21
N SER A 309 -23.15 0.00 -11.15
CA SER A 309 -23.44 0.49 -12.49
C SER A 309 -24.44 1.66 -12.47
N HIS A 310 -25.51 1.54 -11.70
CA HIS A 310 -26.50 2.61 -11.53
C HIS A 310 -25.83 3.89 -11.04
N VAL A 311 -25.05 3.80 -9.96
CA VAL A 311 -24.42 4.98 -9.36
C VAL A 311 -23.29 5.53 -10.23
N ALA A 312 -22.51 4.69 -10.92
CA ALA A 312 -21.51 5.15 -11.87
C ALA A 312 -22.12 6.00 -12.99
N VAL A 313 -23.23 5.55 -13.59
CA VAL A 313 -23.95 6.29 -14.62
C VAL A 313 -24.52 7.62 -14.08
N ALA A 314 -25.11 7.60 -12.89
CA ALA A 314 -25.63 8.82 -12.26
C ALA A 314 -24.51 9.85 -12.02
N LEU A 315 -23.34 9.40 -11.53
CA LEU A 315 -22.17 10.26 -11.34
C LEU A 315 -21.58 10.76 -12.66
N CYS A 316 -21.55 9.92 -13.72
CA CYS A 316 -21.14 10.33 -15.07
C CYS A 316 -21.97 11.52 -15.56
N ARG A 317 -23.28 11.45 -15.42
CA ARG A 317 -24.23 12.44 -15.94
C ARG A 317 -24.40 13.67 -15.06
N GLY A 318 -23.92 13.64 -13.83
CA GLY A 318 -23.94 14.77 -12.91
C GLY A 318 -23.07 15.93 -13.40
N LYS A 319 -23.51 17.17 -13.12
CA LYS A 319 -22.66 18.35 -13.32
C LYS A 319 -21.38 18.24 -12.53
N LYS A 320 -20.28 18.75 -13.04
CA LYS A 320 -18.97 18.71 -12.40
C LYS A 320 -18.59 20.07 -11.82
N SER A 321 -18.00 20.07 -10.62
CA SER A 321 -17.41 21.24 -10.00
C SER A 321 -16.29 20.78 -9.06
N ARG A 322 -15.11 21.33 -9.24
CA ARG A 322 -13.96 21.09 -8.36
C ARG A 322 -13.81 22.18 -7.29
N GLU A 323 -14.74 23.11 -7.21
CA GLU A 323 -14.65 24.29 -6.35
C GLU A 323 -14.31 23.92 -4.89
N SER A 324 -15.06 22.98 -4.28
CA SER A 324 -14.81 22.57 -2.89
C SER A 324 -13.43 21.90 -2.73
N TYR A 325 -12.97 21.13 -3.71
CA TYR A 325 -11.65 20.51 -3.70
C TYR A 325 -10.54 21.56 -3.83
N ASP A 326 -10.67 22.48 -4.77
CA ASP A 326 -9.67 23.53 -5.01
C ASP A 326 -9.57 24.48 -3.80
N MET A 327 -10.71 24.87 -3.21
CA MET A 327 -10.75 25.62 -1.94
C MET A 327 -10.04 24.89 -0.81
N TRP A 328 -10.21 23.57 -0.71
CA TRP A 328 -9.52 22.77 0.31
C TRP A 328 -8.00 22.76 0.11
N ILE A 329 -7.54 22.54 -1.13
CA ILE A 329 -6.10 22.55 -1.46
C ILE A 329 -5.46 23.92 -1.18
N GLU A 330 -6.16 25.00 -1.53
CA GLU A 330 -5.69 26.37 -1.24
C GLU A 330 -5.65 26.62 0.27
N SER A 331 -6.68 26.20 1.00
CA SER A 331 -6.71 26.32 2.46
C SER A 331 -5.59 25.57 3.14
N GLN A 332 -5.24 24.36 2.65
CA GLN A 332 -4.10 23.59 3.18
C GLN A 332 -2.77 24.32 2.95
N LYS A 333 -2.56 24.87 1.76
CA LYS A 333 -1.35 25.65 1.44
C LYS A 333 -1.25 26.89 2.34
N LEU A 334 -2.36 27.60 2.49
CA LEU A 334 -2.44 28.76 3.34
C LEU A 334 -2.13 28.42 4.81
N ALA A 335 -2.77 27.38 5.36
CA ALA A 335 -2.51 26.93 6.72
C ALA A 335 -1.04 26.49 6.94
N ALA A 336 -0.44 25.81 5.97
CA ALA A 336 0.97 25.41 6.02
C ALA A 336 1.93 26.61 5.97
N GLY A 337 1.55 27.70 5.30
CA GLY A 337 2.33 28.94 5.24
C GLY A 337 2.27 29.77 6.53
N PHE A 338 1.27 29.55 7.38
CA PHE A 338 1.01 30.33 8.59
C PHE A 338 0.74 29.44 9.82
N PRO A 339 1.64 28.51 10.17
CA PRO A 339 1.38 27.50 11.22
C PRO A 339 1.20 28.13 12.62
N ASP A 340 1.86 29.24 12.90
CA ASP A 340 1.87 29.90 14.20
C ASP A 340 0.96 31.13 14.28
N SER A 341 0.14 31.39 13.25
CA SER A 341 -0.76 32.52 13.21
C SER A 341 -1.83 32.42 14.31
N PRO A 342 -1.95 33.41 15.20
CA PRO A 342 -2.87 33.31 16.32
C PRO A 342 -4.33 33.47 15.87
N VAL A 343 -5.22 32.62 16.36
CA VAL A 343 -6.66 32.78 16.15
C VAL A 343 -7.11 34.14 16.71
N PRO A 344 -7.85 34.96 15.95
CA PRO A 344 -8.29 36.29 16.42
C PRO A 344 -9.08 36.19 17.73
N ILE A 345 -8.85 37.12 18.66
CA ILE A 345 -9.40 37.03 20.02
C ILE A 345 -10.93 37.02 20.05
N HIS A 346 -11.60 37.70 19.12
CA HIS A 346 -13.06 37.73 19.01
C HIS A 346 -13.68 36.42 18.49
N VAL A 347 -12.86 35.54 17.85
CA VAL A 347 -13.30 34.19 17.39
C VAL A 347 -13.12 33.15 18.48
N ARG A 348 -12.29 33.41 19.50
CA ARG A 348 -12.02 32.46 20.59
C ARG A 348 -13.17 32.41 21.59
N ASN A 349 -13.44 31.24 22.15
CA ASN A 349 -14.41 31.09 23.21
C ASN A 349 -13.90 31.71 24.52
N ALA A 350 -14.82 32.23 25.35
CA ALA A 350 -14.54 32.84 26.64
C ALA A 350 -15.24 32.10 27.80
N PRO A 351 -14.82 30.87 28.15
CA PRO A 351 -15.47 30.07 29.19
C PRO A 351 -15.32 30.64 30.61
N THR A 352 -14.27 31.47 30.87
CA THR A 352 -14.02 32.06 32.18
C THR A 352 -14.28 33.56 32.19
N LYS A 353 -14.51 34.13 33.41
CA LYS A 353 -14.67 35.58 33.60
C LYS A 353 -13.45 36.33 33.14
N LEU A 354 -12.25 35.85 33.49
CA LEU A 354 -10.98 36.44 33.07
C LEU A 354 -10.86 36.54 31.53
N MET A 355 -11.25 35.48 30.80
CA MET A 355 -11.23 35.50 29.34
C MET A 355 -12.20 36.53 28.76
N LYS A 356 -13.38 36.66 29.35
CA LYS A 356 -14.36 37.70 28.97
C LYS A 356 -13.77 39.09 29.17
N ASP A 357 -13.14 39.33 30.32
CA ASP A 357 -12.52 40.61 30.68
C ASP A 357 -11.36 40.94 29.74
N LEU A 358 -10.66 39.92 29.25
CA LEU A 358 -9.60 40.03 28.21
C LEU A 358 -10.14 40.20 26.78
N GLY A 359 -11.47 40.21 26.58
CA GLY A 359 -12.11 40.47 25.29
C GLY A 359 -12.24 39.26 24.37
N PHE A 360 -12.10 38.06 24.90
CA PHE A 360 -12.35 36.81 24.13
C PHE A 360 -13.82 36.73 23.75
N GLY A 361 -14.12 36.40 22.48
CA GLY A 361 -15.49 36.26 21.96
C GLY A 361 -16.32 37.56 21.96
N LYS A 362 -15.70 38.70 22.20
CA LYS A 362 -16.40 39.99 22.26
C LYS A 362 -17.07 40.32 20.95
N GLY A 363 -18.39 40.57 21.00
CA GLY A 363 -19.20 40.93 19.85
C GLY A 363 -19.70 39.75 19.01
N GLN A 364 -19.42 38.50 19.39
CA GLN A 364 -19.98 37.31 18.73
C GLN A 364 -21.42 37.08 19.17
N LYS A 365 -22.28 36.68 18.21
CA LYS A 365 -23.66 36.30 18.44
C LYS A 365 -23.95 34.92 17.85
N TRP A 366 -24.78 34.14 18.52
CA TRP A 366 -25.24 32.84 18.06
C TRP A 366 -26.53 32.98 17.25
N GLU A 367 -26.43 33.68 16.12
CA GLU A 367 -27.54 33.94 15.20
C GLU A 367 -27.17 33.43 13.80
N ALA A 368 -28.13 32.82 13.10
CA ALA A 368 -27.92 32.37 11.75
C ALA A 368 -27.58 33.56 10.82
N GLY A 369 -26.52 33.46 10.06
CA GLY A 369 -26.05 34.51 9.12
C GLY A 369 -25.31 35.67 9.80
N PHE A 370 -25.10 35.66 11.11
CA PHE A 370 -24.32 36.69 11.81
C PHE A 370 -22.89 36.74 11.26
N LYS A 371 -22.43 37.91 10.87
CA LYS A 371 -21.03 38.18 10.51
C LYS A 371 -20.47 39.24 11.45
N HIS A 372 -19.35 38.91 12.10
CA HIS A 372 -18.64 39.88 12.91
C HIS A 372 -18.04 40.98 12.06
N GLN A 373 -17.95 42.23 12.58
CA GLN A 373 -17.32 43.35 11.84
C GLN A 373 -15.84 43.14 11.56
N LYS A 374 -15.13 42.45 12.46
CA LYS A 374 -13.73 42.04 12.24
C LYS A 374 -13.66 40.73 11.47
N PRO A 375 -12.68 40.57 10.59
CA PRO A 375 -12.46 39.34 9.85
C PRO A 375 -12.18 38.13 10.75
N TYR A 376 -12.56 36.92 10.28
CA TYR A 376 -12.37 35.66 11.02
C TYR A 376 -10.97 35.07 10.86
N LEU A 377 -10.27 35.41 9.78
CA LEU A 377 -8.89 34.97 9.57
C LEU A 377 -7.90 35.80 10.41
N PRO A 378 -6.75 35.23 10.79
CA PRO A 378 -5.63 35.98 11.39
C PRO A 378 -5.20 37.17 10.53
N GLU A 379 -4.69 38.21 11.16
CA GLU A 379 -4.38 39.48 10.47
C GLU A 379 -3.23 39.35 9.45
N ASP A 380 -2.24 38.54 9.74
CA ASP A 380 -1.13 38.21 8.84
C ASP A 380 -1.57 37.43 7.61
N VAL A 381 -2.49 36.48 7.79
CA VAL A 381 -3.12 35.72 6.70
C VAL A 381 -3.95 36.66 5.80
N GLN A 382 -4.70 37.58 6.38
CA GLN A 382 -5.47 38.56 5.61
C GLN A 382 -4.58 39.49 4.81
N LYS A 383 -3.51 40.00 5.43
CA LYS A 383 -2.53 40.85 4.72
C LYS A 383 -1.89 40.14 3.56
N PHE A 384 -1.71 38.82 3.65
CA PHE A 384 -1.20 38.01 2.56
C PHE A 384 -2.20 37.86 1.41
N LEU A 385 -3.47 37.60 1.72
CA LEU A 385 -4.54 37.42 0.73
C LEU A 385 -4.93 38.72 0.00
N ASN A 386 -4.67 39.88 0.60
CA ASN A 386 -4.97 41.18 0.03
C ASN A 386 -3.82 41.82 -0.79
N LYS A 387 -2.72 41.09 -0.94
CA LYS A 387 -1.60 41.45 -1.83
C LYS A 387 -1.75 40.82 -3.20
#